data_7a214b3af671733a3f16435f62580d13
#
_entry.id   7a214b3af671733a3f16435f62580d13
#
_cell.length_a   1.000
_cell.length_b   1.000
_cell.length_c   1.000
_cell.angle_alpha   90.00
_cell.angle_beta   90.00
_cell.angle_gamma   90.00
#
_symmetry.space_group_name_H-M   'P 1'
#
loop_
_entity.id
_entity.type
_entity.pdbx_description
1 polymer ?
#
loop_
_entity_poly.entity_id
_entity_poly.type
_entity_poly.pdbx_seq_one_letter_code
_entity_poly.pdbx_strand_id
1 'polypeptide(L)'
;MGYCEFEFKEFDIQMFNQMSIFFPDSLSPCTVKRKSEFLAGRYASQLVLSAIRKDYFYQKVEMGKFKEPIFPLNIIGSITHSENIAICIATQSKNVNFLGIDIEPIISKLDFFALHDKIYTYQELKIIKNSGIDYLLAATCIFSAKETIFKAFFYYLQNKIDFNNFKLYKAYTRGNTIIMKFRLEKEYSTFRREVLVKAKIYKKHVITCLIN
;
A
#
# COMPACT_ATOMS: atom_id res chain seq x y z
N MET A 1 0.93 -0.88 13.43
CA MET A 1 0.00 -0.50 12.35
C MET A 1 -0.94 0.58 12.87
N GLY A 2 -1.03 1.70 12.17
CA GLY A 2 -2.01 2.76 12.39
C GLY A 2 -3.18 2.61 11.41
N TYR A 3 -4.38 2.83 11.88
CA TYR A 3 -5.61 2.69 11.12
C TYR A 3 -6.53 3.88 11.41
N CYS A 4 -7.16 4.43 10.38
CA CYS A 4 -8.10 5.55 10.48
C CYS A 4 -9.27 5.31 9.52
N GLU A 5 -10.50 5.38 10.02
CA GLU A 5 -11.71 5.58 9.21
C GLU A 5 -12.01 7.09 9.16
N PHE A 6 -12.45 7.58 8.00
CA PHE A 6 -12.74 9.00 7.81
C PHE A 6 -13.87 9.18 6.80
N GLU A 7 -14.57 10.32 6.88
CA GLU A 7 -15.62 10.67 5.92
C GLU A 7 -15.28 11.98 5.21
N PHE A 8 -15.38 11.98 3.87
CA PHE A 8 -15.09 13.18 3.07
C PHE A 8 -16.00 14.37 3.37
N LYS A 9 -17.23 14.09 3.84
CA LYS A 9 -18.22 15.12 4.16
C LYS A 9 -17.86 15.89 5.44
N GLU A 10 -17.10 15.27 6.33
CA GLU A 10 -16.67 15.84 7.60
C GLU A 10 -15.33 16.59 7.49
N PHE A 11 -14.72 16.59 6.30
CA PHE A 11 -13.43 17.21 6.10
C PHE A 11 -13.51 18.73 6.23
N ASP A 12 -12.66 19.28 7.11
CA ASP A 12 -12.35 20.70 7.22
C ASP A 12 -10.83 20.89 7.09
N ILE A 13 -10.41 21.90 6.35
CA ILE A 13 -9.00 22.25 6.17
C ILE A 13 -8.30 22.57 7.50
N GLN A 14 -9.03 23.08 8.48
CA GLN A 14 -8.52 23.38 9.83
C GLN A 14 -8.07 22.13 10.58
N MET A 15 -8.56 20.93 10.21
CA MET A 15 -8.14 19.66 10.81
C MET A 15 -6.64 19.43 10.67
N PHE A 16 -5.99 19.93 9.62
CA PHE A 16 -4.54 19.85 9.48
C PHE A 16 -3.83 20.52 10.66
N ASN A 17 -4.26 21.72 11.02
CA ASN A 17 -3.69 22.44 12.16
C ASN A 17 -4.08 21.79 13.50
N GLN A 18 -5.33 21.38 13.67
CA GLN A 18 -5.82 20.75 14.90
C GLN A 18 -5.08 19.43 15.20
N MET A 19 -4.75 18.67 14.18
CA MET A 19 -4.01 17.41 14.28
C MET A 19 -2.49 17.57 14.17
N SER A 20 -1.99 18.81 14.05
CA SER A 20 -0.56 19.11 13.85
C SER A 20 0.03 18.38 12.63
N ILE A 21 -0.77 18.24 11.57
CA ILE A 21 -0.35 17.62 10.30
C ILE A 21 0.00 18.70 9.30
N PHE A 22 1.16 18.58 8.67
CA PHE A 22 1.61 19.53 7.66
C PHE A 22 0.73 19.46 6.40
N PHE A 23 0.29 20.63 5.94
CA PHE A 23 -0.44 20.80 4.69
C PHE A 23 0.53 21.29 3.59
N PRO A 24 0.93 20.43 2.64
CA PRO A 24 1.83 20.84 1.57
C PRO A 24 1.10 21.69 0.52
N ASP A 25 1.76 22.73 -0.03
CA ASP A 25 1.19 23.64 -1.02
C ASP A 25 0.63 22.92 -2.25
N SER A 26 1.25 21.80 -2.64
CA SER A 26 0.82 20.97 -3.75
C SER A 26 -0.56 20.32 -3.56
N LEU A 27 -1.09 20.29 -2.34
CA LEU A 27 -2.46 19.85 -2.05
C LEU A 27 -3.49 20.97 -2.25
N SER A 28 -3.08 22.24 -2.29
CA SER A 28 -3.99 23.37 -2.39
C SER A 28 -4.98 23.22 -3.56
N PRO A 29 -4.56 22.91 -4.79
CA PRO A 29 -5.45 22.73 -5.94
C PRO A 29 -6.21 21.40 -5.95
N CYS A 30 -5.93 20.47 -5.02
CA CYS A 30 -6.52 19.15 -5.03
C CYS A 30 -7.98 19.15 -4.54
N THR A 31 -8.74 18.12 -4.92
CA THR A 31 -10.11 17.91 -4.47
C THR A 31 -10.19 17.68 -2.95
N VAL A 32 -11.37 17.92 -2.36
CA VAL A 32 -11.65 17.60 -0.94
C VAL A 32 -11.33 16.15 -0.65
N LYS A 33 -11.74 15.22 -1.52
CA LYS A 33 -11.41 13.80 -1.40
C LYS A 33 -9.91 13.58 -1.22
N ARG A 34 -9.07 14.15 -2.10
CA ARG A 34 -7.62 13.98 -2.05
C ARG A 34 -6.99 14.58 -0.79
N LYS A 35 -7.50 15.72 -0.33
CA LYS A 35 -7.08 16.37 0.92
C LYS A 35 -7.41 15.51 2.14
N SER A 36 -8.63 14.96 2.18
CA SER A 36 -9.06 14.05 3.26
C SER A 36 -8.24 12.78 3.32
N GLU A 37 -7.99 12.14 2.17
CA GLU A 37 -7.15 10.95 2.06
C GLU A 37 -5.72 11.20 2.56
N PHE A 38 -5.16 12.35 2.20
CA PHE A 38 -3.82 12.73 2.67
C PHE A 38 -3.81 12.95 4.18
N LEU A 39 -4.77 13.70 4.72
CA LEU A 39 -4.91 13.95 6.15
C LEU A 39 -5.02 12.62 6.92
N ALA A 40 -5.95 11.75 6.51
CA ALA A 40 -6.18 10.46 7.15
C ALA A 40 -4.92 9.55 7.11
N GLY A 41 -4.23 9.51 5.97
CA GLY A 41 -2.97 8.78 5.84
C GLY A 41 -1.87 9.31 6.77
N ARG A 42 -1.76 10.63 6.93
CA ARG A 42 -0.80 11.24 7.86
C ARG A 42 -1.19 11.04 9.32
N TYR A 43 -2.47 11.08 9.64
CA TYR A 43 -2.97 10.74 10.97
C TYR A 43 -2.69 9.28 11.32
N ALA A 44 -2.96 8.35 10.41
CA ALA A 44 -2.57 6.95 10.59
C ALA A 44 -1.06 6.78 10.82
N SER A 45 -0.23 7.64 10.20
CA SER A 45 1.22 7.65 10.42
C SER A 45 1.59 8.15 11.82
N GLN A 46 0.94 9.21 12.33
CA GLN A 46 1.16 9.69 13.70
C GLN A 46 0.85 8.59 14.72
N LEU A 47 -0.24 7.85 14.53
CA LEU A 47 -0.62 6.74 15.42
C LEU A 47 0.46 5.65 15.47
N VAL A 48 1.03 5.26 14.34
CA VAL A 48 2.07 4.24 14.32
C VAL A 48 3.41 4.75 14.83
N LEU A 49 3.76 5.99 14.53
CA LEU A 49 4.99 6.62 15.00
C LEU A 49 4.99 6.77 16.52
N SER A 50 3.88 7.23 17.11
CA SER A 50 3.73 7.34 18.58
C SER A 50 3.78 5.97 19.29
N ALA A 51 3.34 4.90 18.61
CA ALA A 51 3.45 3.54 19.14
C ALA A 51 4.89 2.98 19.07
N ILE A 52 5.73 3.49 18.17
CA ILE A 52 7.18 3.18 18.15
C ILE A 52 7.88 3.93 19.27
N ARG A 53 7.65 5.23 19.37
CA ARG A 53 8.17 6.12 20.42
C ARG A 53 7.19 7.28 20.64
N LYS A 54 6.89 7.61 21.89
CA LYS A 54 5.92 8.66 22.23
C LYS A 54 6.31 10.04 21.66
N ASP A 55 7.60 10.37 21.66
CA ASP A 55 8.13 11.62 21.11
C ASP A 55 8.05 11.71 19.58
N TYR A 56 7.80 10.59 18.89
CA TYR A 56 7.60 10.56 17.44
C TYR A 56 6.20 11.01 17.00
N PHE A 57 5.26 11.21 17.91
CA PHE A 57 3.93 11.75 17.57
C PHE A 57 4.01 13.07 16.81
N TYR A 58 4.94 13.94 17.17
CA TYR A 58 5.14 15.25 16.53
C TYR A 58 6.07 15.20 15.32
N GLN A 59 6.63 14.06 14.99
CA GLN A 59 7.47 13.91 13.82
C GLN A 59 6.61 13.90 12.55
N LYS A 60 6.99 14.73 11.59
CA LYS A 60 6.25 14.85 10.33
C LYS A 60 6.64 13.71 9.39
N VAL A 61 5.64 13.13 8.73
CA VAL A 61 5.84 12.33 7.53
C VAL A 61 5.61 13.26 6.36
N GLU A 62 6.68 13.68 5.73
CA GLU A 62 6.65 14.63 4.62
C GLU A 62 6.19 13.98 3.31
N MET A 63 6.11 14.77 2.25
CA MET A 63 5.79 14.31 0.90
C MET A 63 6.99 14.59 0.01
N GLY A 64 7.51 13.53 -0.62
CA GLY A 64 8.62 13.63 -1.55
C GLY A 64 8.22 14.12 -2.95
N LYS A 65 9.22 14.22 -3.82
CA LYS A 65 9.09 14.74 -5.18
C LYS A 65 8.07 13.95 -6.03
N PHE A 66 7.98 12.65 -5.81
CA PHE A 66 7.05 11.75 -6.51
C PHE A 66 5.78 11.46 -5.70
N LYS A 67 5.49 12.29 -4.68
CA LYS A 67 4.37 12.17 -3.75
C LYS A 67 4.47 10.99 -2.77
N GLU A 68 5.62 10.36 -2.69
CA GLU A 68 5.92 9.30 -1.72
C GLU A 68 5.99 9.86 -0.30
N PRO A 69 5.63 9.06 0.73
CA PRO A 69 5.78 9.47 2.13
C PRO A 69 7.25 9.40 2.56
N ILE A 70 7.81 10.51 3.04
CA ILE A 70 9.15 10.55 3.64
C ILE A 70 9.01 10.43 5.15
N PHE A 71 9.39 9.27 5.68
CA PHE A 71 9.37 8.98 7.10
C PHE A 71 10.60 9.58 7.82
N PRO A 72 10.51 9.79 9.15
CA PRO A 72 11.65 10.20 9.96
C PRO A 72 12.85 9.26 9.82
N LEU A 73 14.04 9.78 10.14
CA LEU A 73 15.31 9.03 10.04
C LEU A 73 15.22 7.69 10.79
N ASN A 74 15.75 6.64 10.22
CA ASN A 74 15.74 5.26 10.72
C ASN A 74 14.35 4.62 10.83
N ILE A 75 13.33 5.19 10.20
CA ILE A 75 12.01 4.58 10.09
C ILE A 75 11.71 4.24 8.64
N ILE A 76 11.32 3.00 8.41
CA ILE A 76 10.75 2.55 7.15
C ILE A 76 9.25 2.48 7.35
N GLY A 77 8.47 3.06 6.44
CA GLY A 77 7.02 3.06 6.51
C GLY A 77 6.35 3.05 5.15
N SER A 78 5.07 2.69 5.15
CA SER A 78 4.22 2.70 3.96
C SER A 78 2.81 3.10 4.36
N ILE A 79 2.17 3.90 3.50
CA ILE A 79 0.81 4.42 3.69
C ILE A 79 -0.04 3.98 2.52
N THR A 80 -1.27 3.63 2.81
CA THR A 80 -2.31 3.38 1.81
C THR A 80 -3.63 3.95 2.26
N HIS A 81 -4.51 4.20 1.31
CA HIS A 81 -5.89 4.61 1.57
C HIS A 81 -6.79 4.10 0.45
N SER A 82 -8.01 3.78 0.80
CA SER A 82 -9.06 3.39 -0.14
C SER A 82 -10.41 3.77 0.44
N GLU A 83 -11.27 4.37 -0.37
CA GLU A 83 -12.58 4.88 0.07
C GLU A 83 -12.43 5.73 1.34
N ASN A 84 -12.93 5.26 2.47
CA ASN A 84 -12.92 5.94 3.76
C ASN A 84 -11.94 5.33 4.79
N ILE A 85 -10.96 4.55 4.33
CA ILE A 85 -9.97 3.87 5.16
C ILE A 85 -8.58 4.36 4.81
N ALA A 86 -7.79 4.69 5.81
CA ALA A 86 -6.35 4.92 5.68
C ALA A 86 -5.58 4.02 6.62
N ILE A 87 -4.50 3.42 6.15
CA ILE A 87 -3.64 2.53 6.91
C ILE A 87 -2.18 2.95 6.76
N CYS A 88 -1.45 2.93 7.85
CA CYS A 88 -0.01 3.08 7.88
C CYS A 88 0.64 1.90 8.61
N ILE A 89 1.74 1.41 8.07
CA ILE A 89 2.66 0.54 8.78
C ILE A 89 4.03 1.19 8.81
N ALA A 90 4.73 1.07 9.94
CA ALA A 90 6.10 1.56 10.06
C ALA A 90 6.89 0.71 11.06
N THR A 91 8.21 0.73 10.93
CA THR A 91 9.13 0.05 11.83
C THR A 91 10.46 0.78 11.92
N GLN A 92 11.13 0.65 13.05
CA GLN A 92 12.51 1.10 13.29
C GLN A 92 13.50 -0.09 13.27
N SER A 93 13.03 -1.30 12.95
CA SER A 93 13.87 -2.49 12.95
C SER A 93 14.88 -2.45 11.82
N LYS A 94 16.16 -2.58 12.16
CA LYS A 94 17.27 -2.70 11.20
C LYS A 94 17.22 -3.98 10.36
N ASN A 95 16.41 -4.96 10.78
CA ASN A 95 16.24 -6.22 10.07
C ASN A 95 15.17 -6.15 8.96
N VAL A 96 14.48 -5.01 8.82
CA VAL A 96 13.47 -4.79 7.76
C VAL A 96 14.06 -3.84 6.75
N ASN A 97 14.23 -4.30 5.52
CA ASN A 97 14.73 -3.49 4.40
C ASN A 97 13.62 -3.02 3.48
N PHE A 98 12.54 -3.78 3.37
CA PHE A 98 11.41 -3.48 2.49
C PHE A 98 10.10 -3.60 3.26
N LEU A 99 9.27 -2.56 3.15
CA LEU A 99 7.99 -2.48 3.81
C LEU A 99 6.98 -1.85 2.88
N GLY A 100 5.88 -2.55 2.62
CA GLY A 100 4.79 -2.06 1.78
C GLY A 100 3.45 -2.52 2.33
N ILE A 101 2.44 -1.67 2.17
CA ILE A 101 1.04 -1.98 2.45
C ILE A 101 0.16 -1.39 1.38
N ASP A 102 -0.91 -2.10 1.04
CA ASP A 102 -1.95 -1.60 0.17
C ASP A 102 -3.32 -2.08 0.60
N ILE A 103 -4.37 -1.31 0.28
CA ILE A 103 -5.77 -1.64 0.50
C ILE A 103 -6.58 -1.28 -0.74
N GLU A 104 -7.33 -2.26 -1.27
CA GLU A 104 -8.18 -2.07 -2.44
C GLU A 104 -9.57 -2.67 -2.23
N PRO A 105 -10.64 -2.00 -2.68
CA PRO A 105 -11.96 -2.61 -2.73
C PRO A 105 -11.94 -3.76 -3.75
N ILE A 106 -12.79 -4.75 -3.56
CA ILE A 106 -12.93 -5.81 -4.57
C ILE A 106 -13.37 -5.15 -5.89
N ILE A 107 -12.54 -5.32 -6.93
CA ILE A 107 -12.73 -4.67 -8.23
C ILE A 107 -14.06 -5.07 -8.87
N SER A 108 -14.65 -4.15 -9.62
CA SER A 108 -15.84 -4.42 -10.41
C SER A 108 -15.54 -5.29 -11.64
N LYS A 109 -16.56 -5.88 -12.25
CA LYS A 109 -16.40 -6.61 -13.51
C LYS A 109 -15.84 -5.71 -14.63
N LEU A 110 -16.20 -4.43 -14.65
CA LEU A 110 -15.68 -3.48 -15.65
C LEU A 110 -14.19 -3.23 -15.45
N ASP A 111 -13.77 -2.98 -14.21
CA ASP A 111 -12.35 -2.77 -13.87
C ASP A 111 -11.54 -4.03 -14.12
N PHE A 112 -12.11 -5.21 -13.87
CA PHE A 112 -11.45 -6.49 -14.15
C PHE A 112 -10.97 -6.58 -15.60
N PHE A 113 -11.82 -6.25 -16.57
CA PHE A 113 -11.43 -6.26 -17.98
C PHE A 113 -10.49 -5.12 -18.36
N ALA A 114 -10.66 -3.93 -17.76
CA ALA A 114 -9.82 -2.76 -18.05
C ALA A 114 -8.37 -2.93 -17.55
N LEU A 115 -8.16 -3.69 -16.47
CA LEU A 115 -6.86 -3.92 -15.83
C LEU A 115 -6.15 -5.18 -16.34
N HIS A 116 -6.88 -6.07 -17.04
CA HIS A 116 -6.30 -7.27 -17.63
C HIS A 116 -5.18 -6.91 -18.62
N ASP A 117 -4.13 -7.68 -18.65
CA ASP A 117 -2.88 -7.50 -19.43
C ASP A 117 -2.06 -6.24 -19.06
N LYS A 118 -2.66 -5.24 -18.40
CA LYS A 118 -1.92 -4.07 -17.91
C LYS A 118 -1.28 -4.33 -16.55
N ILE A 119 -2.01 -5.05 -15.68
CA ILE A 119 -1.59 -5.28 -14.29
C ILE A 119 -1.42 -6.77 -13.99
N TYR A 120 -2.30 -7.61 -14.49
CA TYR A 120 -2.24 -9.05 -14.27
C TYR A 120 -2.57 -9.82 -15.55
N THR A 121 -1.99 -10.99 -15.67
CA THR A 121 -2.19 -11.90 -16.80
C THR A 121 -3.20 -13.01 -16.41
N TYR A 122 -3.76 -13.65 -17.44
CA TYR A 122 -4.61 -14.83 -17.22
C TYR A 122 -3.85 -15.97 -16.49
N GLN A 123 -2.56 -16.12 -16.72
CA GLN A 123 -1.74 -17.11 -16.02
C GLN A 123 -1.64 -16.82 -14.52
N GLU A 124 -1.44 -15.56 -14.13
CA GLU A 124 -1.39 -15.15 -12.73
C GLU A 124 -2.74 -15.37 -12.04
N LEU A 125 -3.84 -15.06 -12.71
CA LEU A 125 -5.20 -15.34 -12.20
C LEU A 125 -5.42 -16.82 -11.95
N LYS A 126 -4.99 -17.70 -12.87
CA LYS A 126 -5.10 -19.14 -12.74
C LYS A 126 -4.33 -19.68 -11.53
N ILE A 127 -3.17 -19.11 -11.22
CA ILE A 127 -2.37 -19.49 -10.04
C ILE A 127 -3.15 -19.25 -8.74
N ILE A 128 -3.79 -18.10 -8.57
CA ILE A 128 -4.58 -17.80 -7.38
C ILE A 128 -5.90 -18.59 -7.37
N LYS A 129 -6.57 -18.72 -8.50
CA LYS A 129 -7.83 -19.46 -8.60
C LYS A 129 -7.69 -20.90 -8.12
N ASN A 130 -6.57 -21.54 -8.39
CA ASN A 130 -6.28 -22.90 -7.91
C ASN A 130 -6.28 -23.00 -6.37
N SER A 131 -6.29 -21.88 -5.65
CA SER A 131 -6.45 -21.79 -4.20
C SER A 131 -7.91 -21.62 -3.74
N GLY A 132 -8.91 -21.78 -4.64
CA GLY A 132 -10.34 -21.71 -4.34
C GLY A 132 -10.94 -20.29 -4.27
N ILE A 133 -10.25 -19.29 -4.84
CA ILE A 133 -10.65 -17.88 -4.82
C ILE A 133 -11.31 -17.52 -6.15
N ASP A 134 -12.39 -16.71 -6.10
CA ASP A 134 -13.05 -16.23 -7.32
C ASP A 134 -12.17 -15.23 -8.11
N TYR A 135 -12.54 -14.99 -9.39
CA TYR A 135 -11.73 -14.19 -10.30
C TYR A 135 -11.58 -12.71 -9.90
N LEU A 136 -12.64 -12.07 -9.41
CA LEU A 136 -12.59 -10.65 -9.04
C LEU A 136 -11.71 -10.47 -7.81
N LEU A 137 -11.87 -11.35 -6.84
CA LEU A 137 -11.03 -11.36 -5.64
C LEU A 137 -9.57 -11.70 -5.99
N ALA A 138 -9.33 -12.67 -6.87
CA ALA A 138 -8.00 -13.02 -7.33
C ALA A 138 -7.30 -11.84 -8.02
N ALA A 139 -7.99 -11.16 -8.92
CA ALA A 139 -7.48 -9.98 -9.61
C ALA A 139 -7.17 -8.82 -8.64
N THR A 140 -8.08 -8.58 -7.68
CA THR A 140 -7.86 -7.58 -6.62
C THR A 140 -6.64 -7.91 -5.78
N CYS A 141 -6.46 -9.18 -5.39
CA CYS A 141 -5.28 -9.62 -4.64
C CYS A 141 -3.98 -9.39 -5.42
N ILE A 142 -3.95 -9.68 -6.72
CA ILE A 142 -2.76 -9.46 -7.55
C ILE A 142 -2.48 -7.97 -7.70
N PHE A 143 -3.51 -7.17 -8.00
CA PHE A 143 -3.38 -5.72 -8.15
C PHE A 143 -2.81 -5.10 -6.86
N SER A 144 -3.48 -5.30 -5.74
CA SER A 144 -3.05 -4.77 -4.44
C SER A 144 -1.65 -5.29 -4.04
N ALA A 145 -1.32 -6.56 -4.35
CA ALA A 145 0.02 -7.09 -4.08
C ALA A 145 1.10 -6.39 -4.91
N LYS A 146 0.84 -6.10 -6.18
CA LYS A 146 1.79 -5.37 -7.04
C LYS A 146 1.96 -3.92 -6.59
N GLU A 147 0.89 -3.24 -6.16
CA GLU A 147 0.96 -1.93 -5.49
C GLU A 147 1.81 -1.98 -4.21
N THR A 148 1.60 -3.01 -3.38
CA THR A 148 2.41 -3.23 -2.18
C THR A 148 3.89 -3.41 -2.48
N ILE A 149 4.22 -4.19 -3.51
CA ILE A 149 5.61 -4.38 -3.96
C ILE A 149 6.18 -3.06 -4.48
N PHE A 150 5.44 -2.35 -5.33
CA PHE A 150 5.84 -1.04 -5.83
C PHE A 150 6.17 -0.06 -4.69
N LYS A 151 5.29 0.07 -3.70
CA LYS A 151 5.50 0.92 -2.52
C LYS A 151 6.73 0.50 -1.72
N ALA A 152 6.93 -0.81 -1.52
CA ALA A 152 8.06 -1.34 -0.76
C ALA A 152 9.42 -1.08 -1.42
N PHE A 153 9.46 -1.10 -2.76
CA PHE A 153 10.70 -0.95 -3.54
C PHE A 153 10.89 0.46 -4.11
N PHE A 154 9.96 1.38 -3.87
CA PHE A 154 9.94 2.70 -4.50
C PHE A 154 11.28 3.45 -4.43
N TYR A 155 11.90 3.50 -3.24
CA TYR A 155 13.18 4.20 -3.04
C TYR A 155 14.37 3.60 -3.80
N TYR A 156 14.29 2.31 -4.12
CA TYR A 156 15.38 1.60 -4.81
C TYR A 156 15.24 1.67 -6.33
N LEU A 157 14.01 1.79 -6.81
CA LEU A 157 13.70 1.57 -8.22
C LEU A 157 13.24 2.83 -8.96
N GLN A 158 12.98 3.93 -8.23
CA GLN A 158 12.76 5.30 -8.75
C GLN A 158 12.01 5.35 -10.09
N ASN A 159 10.78 4.90 -10.15
CA ASN A 159 9.91 4.90 -11.35
C ASN A 159 10.39 4.03 -12.54
N LYS A 160 11.37 3.17 -12.36
CA LYS A 160 11.84 2.24 -13.40
C LYS A 160 11.08 0.92 -13.44
N ILE A 161 10.08 0.75 -12.56
CA ILE A 161 9.32 -0.50 -12.43
C ILE A 161 7.91 -0.33 -12.96
N ASP A 162 7.54 -1.24 -13.84
CA ASP A 162 6.17 -1.52 -14.25
C ASP A 162 5.63 -2.72 -13.43
N PHE A 163 4.31 -2.81 -13.24
CA PHE A 163 3.62 -3.94 -12.63
C PHE A 163 3.93 -5.28 -13.33
N ASN A 164 4.24 -5.23 -14.63
CA ASN A 164 4.63 -6.39 -15.41
C ASN A 164 6.01 -6.97 -15.03
N ASN A 165 6.84 -6.21 -14.34
CA ASN A 165 8.13 -6.69 -13.86
C ASN A 165 8.03 -7.62 -12.65
N PHE A 166 6.84 -7.71 -12.03
CA PHE A 166 6.55 -8.62 -10.92
C PHE A 166 5.61 -9.72 -11.39
N LYS A 167 6.14 -10.92 -11.58
CA LYS A 167 5.35 -12.08 -12.02
C LYS A 167 4.97 -12.94 -10.83
N LEU A 168 3.65 -13.12 -10.61
CA LEU A 168 3.15 -14.10 -9.65
C LEU A 168 3.46 -15.51 -10.16
N TYR A 169 4.16 -16.33 -9.36
CA TYR A 169 4.48 -17.71 -9.75
C TYR A 169 3.94 -18.77 -8.79
N LYS A 170 3.54 -18.37 -7.57
CA LYS A 170 2.93 -19.27 -6.59
C LYS A 170 1.97 -18.52 -5.67
N ALA A 171 0.80 -19.11 -5.41
CA ALA A 171 -0.13 -18.66 -4.39
C ALA A 171 -0.69 -19.86 -3.63
N TYR A 172 -1.02 -19.64 -2.35
CA TYR A 172 -1.69 -20.62 -1.49
C TYR A 172 -2.34 -19.92 -0.30
N THR A 173 -3.31 -20.58 0.32
CA THR A 173 -3.97 -20.08 1.52
C THR A 173 -3.39 -20.74 2.78
N ARG A 174 -3.27 -19.97 3.87
CA ARG A 174 -2.95 -20.45 5.20
C ARG A 174 -3.90 -19.80 6.20
N GLY A 175 -4.91 -20.55 6.65
CA GLY A 175 -6.04 -19.97 7.38
C GLY A 175 -6.70 -18.87 6.53
N ASN A 176 -6.97 -17.72 7.12
CA ASN A 176 -7.59 -16.58 6.43
C ASN A 176 -6.58 -15.66 5.70
N THR A 177 -5.37 -16.17 5.43
CA THR A 177 -4.33 -15.40 4.75
C THR A 177 -4.00 -16.03 3.42
N ILE A 178 -4.04 -15.23 2.35
CA ILE A 178 -3.56 -15.61 1.03
C ILE A 178 -2.08 -15.22 0.96
N ILE A 179 -1.23 -16.17 0.62
CA ILE A 179 0.21 -15.94 0.48
C ILE A 179 0.55 -15.99 -1.00
N MET A 180 1.14 -14.94 -1.50
CA MET A 180 1.53 -14.77 -2.90
C MET A 180 3.04 -14.60 -3.00
N LYS A 181 3.67 -15.35 -3.90
CA LYS A 181 5.10 -15.24 -4.19
C LYS A 181 5.30 -14.69 -5.59
N PHE A 182 6.00 -13.58 -5.66
CA PHE A 182 6.34 -12.91 -6.92
C PHE A 182 7.82 -13.05 -7.22
N ARG A 183 8.15 -13.12 -8.50
CA ARG A 183 9.51 -13.09 -9.00
C ARG A 183 9.71 -11.81 -9.78
N LEU A 184 10.82 -11.10 -9.51
CA LEU A 184 11.24 -9.93 -10.26
C LEU A 184 11.98 -10.40 -11.53
N GLU A 185 11.78 -9.67 -12.62
CA GLU A 185 12.56 -9.88 -13.85
C GLU A 185 14.05 -9.60 -13.60
N LYS A 186 14.92 -10.25 -14.38
CA LYS A 186 16.38 -10.28 -14.14
C LYS A 186 17.02 -8.89 -14.03
N GLU A 187 16.54 -7.91 -14.79
CA GLU A 187 17.07 -6.55 -14.82
C GLU A 187 16.92 -5.80 -13.50
N TYR A 188 15.92 -6.19 -12.71
CA TYR A 188 15.59 -5.59 -11.40
C TYR A 188 16.00 -6.46 -10.22
N SER A 189 16.64 -7.61 -10.50
CA SER A 189 16.97 -8.63 -9.49
C SER A 189 18.26 -8.35 -8.71
N THR A 190 18.90 -7.19 -8.88
CA THR A 190 20.12 -6.81 -8.15
C THR A 190 19.94 -6.85 -6.65
N PHE A 191 18.72 -6.62 -6.14
CA PHE A 191 18.42 -6.59 -4.71
C PHE A 191 17.73 -7.86 -4.22
N ARG A 192 16.80 -8.43 -4.99
CA ARG A 192 16.06 -9.64 -4.61
C ARG A 192 15.28 -10.24 -5.77
N ARG A 193 15.42 -11.56 -5.94
CA ARG A 193 14.71 -12.29 -7.03
C ARG A 193 13.27 -12.61 -6.68
N GLU A 194 12.95 -12.78 -5.39
CA GLU A 194 11.64 -13.25 -4.95
C GLU A 194 11.14 -12.43 -3.76
N VAL A 195 9.86 -12.08 -3.78
CA VAL A 195 9.17 -11.40 -2.70
C VAL A 195 7.90 -12.15 -2.31
N LEU A 196 7.56 -12.07 -1.03
CA LEU A 196 6.36 -12.68 -0.46
C LEU A 196 5.42 -11.57 0.00
N VAL A 197 4.21 -11.58 -0.52
CA VAL A 197 3.12 -10.69 -0.11
C VAL A 197 2.03 -11.52 0.56
N LYS A 198 1.54 -11.04 1.70
CA LYS A 198 0.40 -11.60 2.42
C LYS A 198 -0.82 -10.74 2.16
N ALA A 199 -1.95 -11.36 1.82
CA ALA A 199 -3.23 -10.70 1.67
C ALA A 199 -4.24 -11.22 2.68
N LYS A 200 -5.08 -10.32 3.18
CA LYS A 200 -6.25 -10.63 4.01
C LYS A 200 -7.45 -9.89 3.47
N ILE A 201 -8.61 -10.52 3.54
CA ILE A 201 -9.89 -9.90 3.24
C ILE A 201 -10.40 -9.25 4.51
N TYR A 202 -10.76 -7.98 4.42
CA TYR A 202 -11.37 -7.20 5.49
C TYR A 202 -12.60 -6.47 4.96
N LYS A 203 -13.79 -6.82 5.44
CA LYS A 203 -15.07 -6.35 4.89
C LYS A 203 -15.11 -6.61 3.37
N LYS A 204 -15.20 -5.55 2.54
CA LYS A 204 -15.20 -5.62 1.06
C LYS A 204 -13.84 -5.22 0.45
N HIS A 205 -12.78 -5.20 1.25
CA HIS A 205 -11.44 -4.82 0.82
C HIS A 205 -10.45 -5.98 0.92
N VAL A 206 -9.45 -5.92 0.08
CA VAL A 206 -8.23 -6.72 0.19
C VAL A 206 -7.14 -5.83 0.77
N ILE A 207 -6.51 -6.27 1.85
CA ILE A 207 -5.33 -5.62 2.42
C ILE A 207 -4.13 -6.50 2.14
N THR A 208 -3.11 -5.96 1.51
CA THR A 208 -1.86 -6.66 1.22
C THR A 208 -0.68 -6.02 1.95
N CYS A 209 0.26 -6.86 2.40
CA CYS A 209 1.43 -6.41 3.15
C CYS A 209 2.67 -7.22 2.77
N LEU A 210 3.79 -6.50 2.62
CA LEU A 210 5.13 -7.02 2.45
C LEU A 210 6.01 -6.48 3.57
N ILE A 211 6.66 -7.40 4.29
CA ILE A 211 7.66 -7.08 5.33
C ILE A 211 8.84 -8.02 5.10
N ASN A 212 10.02 -7.44 4.94
CA ASN A 212 11.20 -8.22 4.61
C ASN A 212 12.52 -7.55 4.99
#